data_ba44ebff9fb72d5cd38ab3c36f2683be
#
_entry.id   ba44ebff9fb72d5cd38ab3c36f2683be
#
_cell.length_a   1.000
_cell.length_b   1.000
_cell.length_c   1.000
_cell.angle_alpha   90.00
_cell.angle_beta   90.00
_cell.angle_gamma   90.00
#
_symmetry.space_group_name_H-M   'P 1'
#
loop_
_entity.id
_entity.type
_entity.pdbx_description
1 polymer ?
#
loop_
_entity_poly.entity_id
_entity_poly.type
_entity_poly.pdbx_seq_one_letter_code
_entity_poly.pdbx_strand_id
1 'polypeptide(L)'
;MFKRSVWIKGCCALLLAALVVSVAMTGTGRTNSGRYVGSEACGECHEKEYDHYTKFAKKAHSGESVKIMMGDLTKDELAECYGCHMTGYGKPGGFVSFEKTPKMAQAGCEVCHGPGYDHVESGGDPDLIKGKLSLDDCTGCHNPERVAAFDFKPLLYGGAH
;
A
#
# COMPACT_ATOMS: atom_id res chain seq x y z
N MET A 1 -13.45 -73.65 37.69
CA MET A 1 -12.18 -72.88 37.58
C MET A 1 -11.92 -72.57 36.13
N PHE A 2 -12.25 -71.31 35.65
CA PHE A 2 -11.83 -70.90 34.35
C PHE A 2 -11.61 -69.39 34.35
N LYS A 3 -10.43 -68.96 33.97
CA LYS A 3 -9.91 -67.59 33.98
C LYS A 3 -10.58 -66.74 32.90
N ARG A 4 -11.33 -65.73 33.31
CA ARG A 4 -11.74 -64.63 32.47
C ARG A 4 -11.04 -63.38 32.98
N SER A 5 -9.95 -63.02 32.39
CA SER A 5 -9.34 -61.72 32.63
C SER A 5 -8.16 -61.45 31.67
N VAL A 6 -8.38 -61.06 30.46
CA VAL A 6 -7.29 -60.47 29.64
C VAL A 6 -7.81 -59.50 28.52
N TRP A 7 -9.11 -59.24 28.36
CA TRP A 7 -9.62 -58.54 27.17
C TRP A 7 -10.06 -57.06 27.36
N ILE A 8 -9.76 -56.43 28.50
CA ILE A 8 -10.25 -55.07 28.75
C ILE A 8 -9.13 -54.01 28.75
N LYS A 9 -7.89 -54.39 28.55
CA LYS A 9 -6.77 -53.42 28.59
C LYS A 9 -6.29 -52.89 27.23
N GLY A 10 -6.88 -53.38 26.12
CA GLY A 10 -6.44 -52.98 24.76
C GLY A 10 -7.19 -51.84 24.10
N CYS A 11 -8.38 -51.47 24.62
CA CYS A 11 -9.25 -50.48 23.91
C CYS A 11 -9.09 -49.01 24.35
N CYS A 12 -8.49 -48.77 25.54
CA CYS A 12 -8.31 -47.40 26.01
C CYS A 12 -7.06 -46.68 25.50
N ALA A 13 -6.10 -47.44 24.93
CA ALA A 13 -4.85 -46.84 24.44
C ALA A 13 -4.95 -46.25 23.02
N LEU A 14 -5.96 -46.63 22.25
CA LEU A 14 -6.13 -46.14 20.86
C LEU A 14 -7.02 -44.88 20.74
N LEU A 15 -7.75 -44.48 21.79
CA LEU A 15 -8.58 -43.29 21.78
C LEU A 15 -7.87 -42.02 22.25
N LEU A 16 -6.67 -42.12 22.81
CA LEU A 16 -5.87 -40.95 23.24
C LEU A 16 -4.90 -40.42 22.17
N ALA A 17 -4.69 -41.18 21.09
CA ALA A 17 -3.80 -40.74 20.00
C ALA A 17 -4.48 -39.89 18.92
N ALA A 18 -5.82 -39.79 18.93
CA ALA A 18 -6.57 -39.02 17.90
C ALA A 18 -6.86 -37.56 18.28
N LEU A 19 -6.45 -37.10 19.46
CA LEU A 19 -6.83 -35.77 19.99
C LEU A 19 -5.72 -34.72 19.96
N VAL A 20 -4.59 -34.98 19.29
CA VAL A 20 -3.41 -34.07 19.34
C VAL A 20 -3.05 -33.48 17.97
N VAL A 21 -3.85 -33.62 16.92
CA VAL A 21 -3.52 -33.05 15.59
C VAL A 21 -4.52 -31.96 15.13
N SER A 22 -5.21 -31.31 16.06
CA SER A 22 -5.99 -30.13 15.77
C SER A 22 -5.37 -28.88 16.38
N VAL A 23 -4.05 -28.74 16.34
CA VAL A 23 -3.37 -27.48 16.69
C VAL A 23 -3.21 -26.62 15.44
N ALA A 24 -4.21 -25.79 15.25
CA ALA A 24 -4.03 -24.38 14.93
C ALA A 24 -3.05 -24.07 13.80
N MET A 25 -3.49 -24.20 12.55
CA MET A 25 -3.14 -23.19 11.57
C MET A 25 -4.00 -21.94 11.85
N THR A 26 -3.80 -21.30 12.98
CA THR A 26 -4.07 -19.87 13.09
C THR A 26 -2.95 -19.21 12.32
N GLY A 27 -3.11 -19.12 11.00
CA GLY A 27 -2.38 -18.16 10.22
C GLY A 27 -2.62 -16.81 10.87
N THR A 28 -1.62 -16.28 11.58
CA THR A 28 -1.57 -14.88 11.91
C THR A 28 -1.50 -14.18 10.57
N GLY A 29 -2.67 -13.87 10.00
CA GLY A 29 -2.82 -12.96 8.91
C GLY A 29 -2.16 -11.66 9.37
N ARG A 30 -0.92 -11.46 8.95
CA ARG A 30 -0.23 -10.20 9.08
C ARG A 30 -1.00 -9.27 8.18
N THR A 31 -1.92 -8.52 8.77
CA THR A 31 -2.59 -7.43 8.08
C THR A 31 -1.51 -6.42 7.75
N ASN A 32 -1.04 -6.41 6.50
CA ASN A 32 -0.15 -5.39 5.96
C ASN A 32 -0.94 -4.12 5.60
N SER A 33 -2.08 -3.93 6.28
CA SER A 33 -2.97 -2.80 6.12
C SER A 33 -2.19 -1.50 6.26
N GLY A 34 -2.30 -0.65 5.26
CA GLY A 34 -1.55 0.60 5.19
C GLY A 34 -0.17 0.51 4.51
N ARG A 35 0.18 -0.60 3.84
CA ARG A 35 1.42 -0.72 3.07
C ARG A 35 1.26 -0.21 1.64
N TYR A 36 2.24 0.55 1.17
CA TYR A 36 2.35 1.05 -0.20
C TYR A 36 3.05 0.03 -1.11
N VAL A 37 2.63 -0.06 -2.38
CA VAL A 37 3.16 -1.01 -3.39
C VAL A 37 3.77 -0.33 -4.61
N GLY A 38 3.40 0.93 -4.88
CA GLY A 38 3.85 1.71 -6.03
C GLY A 38 2.92 1.63 -7.24
N SER A 39 2.92 2.69 -8.04
CA SER A 39 2.00 2.84 -9.18
C SER A 39 2.13 1.75 -10.25
N GLU A 40 3.30 1.12 -10.37
CA GLU A 40 3.52 0.02 -11.31
C GLU A 40 2.59 -1.16 -11.04
N ALA A 41 2.38 -1.51 -9.77
CA ALA A 41 1.46 -2.58 -9.39
C ALA A 41 0.00 -2.26 -9.76
N CYS A 42 -0.38 -0.98 -9.74
CA CYS A 42 -1.71 -0.54 -10.19
C CYS A 42 -1.87 -0.73 -11.71
N GLY A 43 -0.80 -0.47 -12.47
CA GLY A 43 -0.77 -0.59 -13.92
C GLY A 43 -1.04 -2.00 -14.45
N GLU A 44 -0.82 -3.04 -13.64
CA GLU A 44 -1.09 -4.42 -14.04
C GLU A 44 -2.59 -4.69 -14.31
N CYS A 45 -3.48 -3.96 -13.65
CA CYS A 45 -4.93 -4.05 -13.84
C CYS A 45 -5.55 -2.76 -14.42
N HIS A 46 -4.98 -1.59 -14.09
CA HIS A 46 -5.44 -0.26 -14.51
C HIS A 46 -4.51 0.34 -15.57
N GLU A 47 -4.28 -0.40 -16.66
CA GLU A 47 -3.31 -0.05 -17.71
C GLU A 47 -3.56 1.33 -18.33
N LYS A 48 -4.82 1.67 -18.61
CA LYS A 48 -5.18 2.96 -19.25
C LYS A 48 -4.90 4.14 -18.33
N GLU A 49 -5.30 4.04 -17.08
CA GLU A 49 -5.09 5.06 -16.05
C GLU A 49 -3.60 5.24 -15.77
N TYR A 50 -2.86 4.13 -15.68
CA TYR A 50 -1.42 4.14 -15.47
C TYR A 50 -0.67 4.79 -16.65
N ASP A 51 -1.00 4.41 -17.88
CA ASP A 51 -0.46 4.99 -19.10
C ASP A 51 -0.72 6.50 -19.18
N HIS A 52 -1.95 6.90 -18.88
CA HIS A 52 -2.34 8.30 -18.90
C HIS A 52 -1.62 9.11 -17.82
N TYR A 53 -1.55 8.56 -16.60
CA TYR A 53 -0.82 9.14 -15.49
C TYR A 53 0.65 9.34 -15.83
N THR A 54 1.34 8.31 -16.32
CA THR A 54 2.77 8.37 -16.62
C THR A 54 3.11 9.32 -17.76
N LYS A 55 2.21 9.46 -18.75
CA LYS A 55 2.43 10.33 -19.92
C LYS A 55 2.09 11.79 -19.68
N PHE A 56 1.05 12.08 -18.90
CA PHE A 56 0.46 13.41 -18.87
C PHE A 56 0.42 14.05 -17.47
N ALA A 57 0.43 13.26 -16.40
CA ALA A 57 0.36 13.83 -15.06
C ALA A 57 1.73 14.33 -14.60
N LYS A 58 1.87 15.63 -14.34
CA LYS A 58 3.11 16.20 -13.78
C LYS A 58 3.54 15.54 -12.46
N LYS A 59 2.59 14.99 -11.72
CA LYS A 59 2.84 14.24 -10.48
C LYS A 59 3.69 12.99 -10.69
N ALA A 60 3.59 12.36 -11.86
CA ALA A 60 4.40 11.19 -12.22
C ALA A 60 5.91 11.51 -12.26
N HIS A 61 6.27 12.78 -12.38
CA HIS A 61 7.65 13.28 -12.45
C HIS A 61 8.01 14.18 -11.27
N SER A 62 7.20 14.20 -10.22
CA SER A 62 7.38 15.13 -9.08
C SER A 62 8.71 14.93 -8.34
N GLY A 63 9.24 13.72 -8.30
CA GLY A 63 10.53 13.42 -7.70
C GLY A 63 11.74 13.97 -8.44
N GLU A 64 11.63 14.18 -9.74
CA GLU A 64 12.70 14.78 -10.56
C GLU A 64 13.03 16.20 -10.08
N SER A 65 12.01 17.01 -9.81
CA SER A 65 12.18 18.36 -9.29
C SER A 65 12.92 18.37 -7.94
N VAL A 66 12.55 17.46 -7.05
CA VAL A 66 13.21 17.33 -5.73
C VAL A 66 14.65 16.87 -5.90
N LYS A 67 14.90 15.92 -6.80
CA LYS A 67 16.25 15.40 -7.07
C LYS A 67 17.20 16.48 -7.59
N ILE A 68 16.70 17.41 -8.41
CA ILE A 68 17.50 18.55 -8.91
C ILE A 68 17.90 19.48 -7.76
N MET A 69 16.98 19.74 -6.83
CA MET A 69 17.17 20.71 -5.75
C MET A 69 17.88 20.13 -4.51
N MET A 70 17.93 18.80 -4.37
CA MET A 70 18.35 18.15 -3.12
C MET A 70 19.78 18.48 -2.66
N GLY A 71 20.65 18.91 -3.56
CA GLY A 71 22.02 19.32 -3.21
C GLY A 71 22.10 20.62 -2.42
N ASP A 72 21.09 21.47 -2.56
CA ASP A 72 21.03 22.81 -1.96
C ASP A 72 20.12 22.87 -0.72
N LEU A 73 19.47 21.76 -0.37
CA LEU A 73 18.50 21.68 0.71
C LEU A 73 19.05 20.94 1.93
N THR A 74 18.63 21.39 3.10
CA THR A 74 18.85 20.66 4.36
C THR A 74 18.01 19.39 4.42
N LYS A 75 18.32 18.51 5.37
CA LYS A 75 17.54 17.27 5.57
C LYS A 75 16.08 17.55 5.96
N ASP A 76 15.84 18.60 6.72
CA ASP A 76 14.49 18.95 7.18
C ASP A 76 13.67 19.52 6.02
N GLU A 77 14.23 20.39 5.20
CA GLU A 77 13.58 20.90 3.98
C GLU A 77 13.29 19.76 2.98
N LEU A 78 14.22 18.82 2.81
CA LEU A 78 13.98 17.64 2.00
C LEU A 78 12.83 16.78 2.53
N ALA A 79 12.74 16.59 3.85
CA ALA A 79 11.64 15.83 4.45
C ALA A 79 10.27 16.48 4.18
N GLU A 80 10.20 17.81 4.22
CA GLU A 80 8.99 18.56 3.82
C GLU A 80 8.64 18.34 2.35
N CYS A 81 9.63 18.38 1.45
CA CYS A 81 9.42 18.11 0.03
C CYS A 81 8.89 16.70 -0.21
N TYR A 82 9.48 15.71 0.46
CA TYR A 82 9.09 14.30 0.32
C TYR A 82 7.63 14.04 0.71
N GLY A 83 7.09 14.77 1.68
CA GLY A 83 5.70 14.66 2.11
C GLY A 83 4.67 14.83 1.00
N CYS A 84 4.95 15.69 0.01
CA CYS A 84 4.08 16.00 -1.12
C CYS A 84 4.52 15.37 -2.44
N HIS A 85 5.84 15.16 -2.62
CA HIS A 85 6.41 14.76 -3.89
C HIS A 85 6.66 13.25 -4.02
N MET A 86 6.62 12.49 -2.91
CA MET A 86 6.91 11.05 -2.88
C MET A 86 5.71 10.23 -2.40
N THR A 87 5.60 9.01 -2.88
CA THR A 87 4.55 8.10 -2.45
C THR A 87 4.86 7.51 -1.08
N GLY A 88 3.99 7.76 -0.10
CA GLY A 88 4.03 7.11 1.20
C GLY A 88 5.27 7.43 2.05
N TYR A 89 5.88 8.61 1.92
CA TYR A 89 7.02 9.00 2.76
C TYR A 89 6.69 8.87 4.24
N GLY A 90 7.56 8.18 5.00
CA GLY A 90 7.36 7.89 6.42
C GLY A 90 6.29 6.82 6.73
N LYS A 91 5.80 6.12 5.72
CA LYS A 91 4.79 5.05 5.86
C LYS A 91 5.34 3.68 5.44
N PRO A 92 4.74 2.57 5.92
CA PRO A 92 5.17 1.23 5.54
C PRO A 92 5.13 0.99 4.02
N GLY A 93 6.25 0.54 3.45
CA GLY A 93 6.38 0.29 2.01
C GLY A 93 6.54 1.55 1.15
N GLY A 94 6.44 2.75 1.72
CA GLY A 94 6.58 4.03 1.01
C GLY A 94 8.03 4.44 0.73
N PHE A 95 8.18 5.69 0.31
CA PHE A 95 9.48 6.25 -0.06
C PHE A 95 10.46 6.31 1.11
N VAL A 96 11.68 5.84 0.87
CA VAL A 96 12.82 5.89 1.81
C VAL A 96 13.96 6.71 1.23
N SER A 97 14.37 6.41 0.00
CA SER A 97 15.34 7.18 -0.78
C SER A 97 15.24 6.83 -2.27
N PHE A 98 15.84 7.64 -3.13
CA PHE A 98 15.87 7.40 -4.58
C PHE A 98 16.54 6.07 -4.94
N GLU A 99 17.48 5.59 -4.13
CA GLU A 99 18.21 4.34 -4.35
C GLU A 99 17.44 3.12 -3.82
N LYS A 100 16.81 3.26 -2.63
CA LYS A 100 16.16 2.13 -1.94
C LYS A 100 14.76 1.84 -2.46
N THR A 101 14.02 2.88 -2.80
CA THR A 101 12.62 2.77 -3.22
C THR A 101 12.32 3.66 -4.42
N PRO A 102 13.03 3.47 -5.57
CA PRO A 102 12.90 4.35 -6.74
C PRO A 102 11.48 4.41 -7.29
N LYS A 103 10.71 3.33 -7.22
CA LYS A 103 9.31 3.29 -7.66
C LYS A 103 8.35 4.14 -6.81
N MET A 104 8.78 4.59 -5.64
CA MET A 104 8.04 5.50 -4.76
C MET A 104 8.48 6.97 -4.92
N ALA A 105 9.45 7.25 -5.79
CA ALA A 105 10.07 8.56 -5.95
C ALA A 105 9.24 9.55 -6.80
N GLN A 106 7.93 9.45 -6.73
CA GLN A 106 6.96 10.37 -7.32
C GLN A 106 5.66 10.36 -6.51
N ALA A 107 4.79 11.35 -6.72
CA ALA A 107 3.45 11.38 -6.17
C ALA A 107 2.53 10.44 -7.00
N GLY A 108 2.61 9.14 -6.71
CA GLY A 108 1.93 8.06 -7.42
C GLY A 108 0.44 7.95 -7.12
N CYS A 109 -0.18 6.90 -7.67
CA CYS A 109 -1.61 6.60 -7.51
C CYS A 109 -2.03 6.57 -6.04
N GLU A 110 -1.23 5.96 -5.21
CA GLU A 110 -1.50 5.75 -3.77
C GLU A 110 -1.42 7.03 -2.92
N VAL A 111 -0.90 8.14 -3.44
CA VAL A 111 -0.94 9.43 -2.74
C VAL A 111 -2.39 9.93 -2.63
N CYS A 112 -3.22 9.64 -3.63
CA CYS A 112 -4.62 10.01 -3.67
C CYS A 112 -5.54 8.88 -3.21
N HIS A 113 -5.27 7.65 -3.66
CA HIS A 113 -6.12 6.49 -3.43
C HIS A 113 -5.81 5.73 -2.13
N GLY A 114 -4.72 6.09 -1.44
CA GLY A 114 -4.26 5.39 -0.24
C GLY A 114 -3.42 4.15 -0.56
N PRO A 115 -2.90 3.47 0.48
CA PRO A 115 -2.01 2.32 0.33
C PRO A 115 -2.73 1.14 -0.34
N GLY A 116 -2.15 0.61 -1.43
CA GLY A 116 -2.78 -0.34 -2.33
C GLY A 116 -2.51 -1.81 -2.03
N TYR A 117 -1.69 -2.15 -1.03
CA TYR A 117 -1.26 -3.52 -0.81
C TYR A 117 -2.44 -4.50 -0.65
N ASP A 118 -3.38 -4.19 0.25
CA ASP A 118 -4.49 -5.11 0.53
C ASP A 118 -5.45 -5.23 -0.66
N HIS A 119 -5.65 -4.15 -1.43
CA HIS A 119 -6.42 -4.15 -2.67
C HIS A 119 -5.78 -5.08 -3.73
N VAL A 120 -4.48 -4.99 -3.94
CA VAL A 120 -3.75 -5.83 -4.90
C VAL A 120 -3.77 -7.30 -4.46
N GLU A 121 -3.46 -7.59 -3.20
CA GLU A 121 -3.44 -8.96 -2.66
C GLU A 121 -4.82 -9.64 -2.68
N SER A 122 -5.89 -8.87 -2.58
CA SER A 122 -7.27 -9.40 -2.69
C SER A 122 -7.70 -9.70 -4.12
N GLY A 123 -6.91 -9.32 -5.12
CA GLY A 123 -7.28 -9.39 -6.54
C GLY A 123 -8.19 -8.26 -6.99
N GLY A 124 -8.16 -7.11 -6.30
CA GLY A 124 -8.85 -5.88 -6.73
C GLY A 124 -10.14 -5.57 -5.98
N ASP A 125 -10.29 -5.98 -4.73
CA ASP A 125 -11.45 -5.63 -3.90
C ASP A 125 -11.57 -4.10 -3.74
N PRO A 126 -12.63 -3.45 -4.29
CA PRO A 126 -12.78 -2.01 -4.29
C PRO A 126 -12.99 -1.41 -2.89
N ASP A 127 -13.38 -2.19 -1.90
CA ASP A 127 -13.60 -1.72 -0.53
C ASP A 127 -12.26 -1.53 0.22
N LEU A 128 -11.16 -2.05 -0.33
CA LEU A 128 -9.83 -1.98 0.27
C LEU A 128 -8.97 -0.82 -0.27
N ILE A 129 -9.56 0.05 -1.09
CA ILE A 129 -8.89 1.23 -1.63
C ILE A 129 -9.88 2.39 -1.80
N LYS A 130 -9.40 3.63 -1.75
CA LYS A 130 -10.25 4.79 -1.95
C LYS A 130 -10.53 5.03 -3.43
N GLY A 131 -11.69 4.61 -3.93
CA GLY A 131 -12.08 4.78 -5.33
C GLY A 131 -12.52 6.21 -5.68
N LYS A 132 -13.19 6.93 -4.75
CA LYS A 132 -13.72 8.28 -4.96
C LYS A 132 -12.91 9.32 -4.20
N LEU A 133 -12.36 10.29 -4.92
CA LEU A 133 -11.59 11.39 -4.35
C LEU A 133 -12.48 12.61 -4.07
N SER A 134 -12.09 13.36 -3.06
CA SER A 134 -12.68 14.65 -2.67
C SER A 134 -11.62 15.75 -2.67
N LEU A 135 -12.04 17.00 -2.48
CA LEU A 135 -11.11 18.12 -2.36
C LEU A 135 -10.12 17.90 -1.20
N ASP A 136 -10.55 17.31 -0.10
CA ASP A 136 -9.71 17.08 1.08
C ASP A 136 -8.50 16.19 0.78
N ASP A 137 -8.62 15.28 -0.18
CA ASP A 137 -7.51 14.42 -0.61
C ASP A 137 -6.40 15.20 -1.35
N CYS A 138 -6.73 16.36 -1.86
CA CYS A 138 -5.82 17.23 -2.61
C CYS A 138 -5.16 18.28 -1.71
N THR A 139 -5.86 18.79 -0.70
CA THR A 139 -5.43 19.96 0.09
C THR A 139 -4.22 19.71 0.97
N GLY A 140 -3.89 18.48 1.26
CA GLY A 140 -2.64 18.14 1.97
C GLY A 140 -1.37 18.61 1.25
N CYS A 141 -1.41 18.64 -0.11
CA CYS A 141 -0.32 19.10 -0.96
C CYS A 141 -0.67 20.41 -1.70
N HIS A 142 -1.90 20.55 -2.17
CA HIS A 142 -2.41 21.71 -2.88
C HIS A 142 -3.09 22.67 -1.90
N ASN A 143 -2.33 23.31 -1.04
CA ASN A 143 -2.78 24.31 -0.07
C ASN A 143 -2.41 25.73 -0.54
N PRO A 144 -3.01 26.80 0.02
CA PRO A 144 -2.77 28.20 -0.40
C PRO A 144 -1.31 28.66 -0.28
N GLU A 145 -0.53 28.06 0.61
CA GLU A 145 0.89 28.42 0.78
C GLU A 145 1.77 27.90 -0.36
N ARG A 146 1.36 26.81 -1.00
CA ARG A 146 2.13 26.13 -2.05
C ARG A 146 1.57 26.32 -3.45
N VAL A 147 0.27 26.59 -3.58
CA VAL A 147 -0.42 26.74 -4.85
C VAL A 147 -1.33 27.96 -4.80
N ALA A 148 -0.96 29.02 -5.48
CA ALA A 148 -1.71 30.29 -5.50
C ALA A 148 -3.12 30.15 -6.10
N ALA A 149 -3.33 29.22 -7.04
CA ALA A 149 -4.61 28.89 -7.61
C ALA A 149 -4.71 27.39 -7.86
N PHE A 150 -5.64 26.75 -7.18
CA PHE A 150 -5.91 25.31 -7.34
C PHE A 150 -7.38 25.12 -7.75
N ASP A 151 -7.60 24.59 -8.96
CA ASP A 151 -8.92 24.21 -9.42
C ASP A 151 -9.05 22.68 -9.42
N PHE A 152 -9.82 22.19 -8.47
CA PHE A 152 -10.05 20.77 -8.24
C PHE A 152 -10.79 20.09 -9.39
N LYS A 153 -11.77 20.77 -10.01
CA LYS A 153 -12.59 20.13 -11.05
C LYS A 153 -11.81 19.78 -12.32
N PRO A 154 -11.05 20.67 -12.94
CA PRO A 154 -10.20 20.30 -14.07
C PRO A 154 -9.20 19.21 -13.74
N LEU A 155 -8.67 19.17 -12.51
CA LEU A 155 -7.74 18.14 -12.10
C LEU A 155 -8.38 16.75 -12.10
N LEU A 156 -9.59 16.62 -11.59
CA LEU A 156 -10.33 15.34 -11.59
C LEU A 156 -10.63 14.83 -13.00
N TYR A 157 -10.94 15.75 -13.92
CA TYR A 157 -11.42 15.36 -15.25
C TYR A 157 -10.34 15.34 -16.35
N GLY A 158 -9.16 15.83 -16.09
CA GLY A 158 -8.13 15.91 -17.13
C GLY A 158 -6.70 15.99 -16.64
N GLY A 159 -6.46 15.95 -15.34
CA GLY A 159 -5.11 16.13 -14.79
C GLY A 159 -4.67 15.05 -13.79
N ALA A 160 -5.55 14.15 -13.41
CA ALA A 160 -5.21 13.08 -12.48
C ALA A 160 -4.67 11.85 -13.22
N HIS A 161 -5.45 11.35 -14.15
CA HIS A 161 -5.07 10.23 -15.03
C HIS A 161 -6.02 10.10 -16.21
#